data_d817af4cd492866079e9c68c25b148be
#
_entry.id   d817af4cd492866079e9c68c25b148be
#
_cell.length_a   1.000
_cell.length_b   1.000
_cell.length_c   1.000
_cell.angle_alpha   90.00
_cell.angle_beta   90.00
_cell.angle_gamma   90.00
#
_symmetry.space_group_name_H-M   'P 1'
#
loop_
_entity.id
_entity.type
_entity.pdbx_description
1 polymer ?
#
loop_
_entity_poly.entity_id
_entity_poly.type
_entity_poly.pdbx_seq_one_letter_code
_entity_poly.pdbx_strand_id
1 'polypeptide(L)'
;QQTDYEFDEDHSSHYKHLNDILAAYAGYSLKVKKLSGRLGVRYEHTIQNVKYLLGKGDNFKKDFDDVVPSASIGWKLTDMSNLRLGYNMRIYRPGIWYLNPYLNDSNPTNITQGNPNLDSEKSHAFNLSYSNFTQKFNVNLSLRYSFTNNSIEQISEMVPDTEIEGLKETTGKEVLYSTYQNIGKTKNASLSGYINWNATS
;
A
#
# COMPACT_ATOMS: atom_id res chain seq x y z
N GLN A 1 -45.61 -4.72 16.13
CA GLN A 1 -45.45 -4.34 14.74
C GLN A 1 -44.25 -5.09 14.20
N GLN A 2 -44.56 -6.13 13.43
CA GLN A 2 -43.53 -6.87 12.67
C GLN A 2 -43.28 -6.03 11.43
N THR A 3 -42.09 -5.40 11.35
CA THR A 3 -41.64 -4.74 10.13
C THR A 3 -41.16 -5.85 9.20
N ASP A 4 -41.94 -6.14 8.17
CA ASP A 4 -41.47 -6.98 7.06
C ASP A 4 -40.35 -6.20 6.36
N TYR A 5 -39.14 -6.79 6.40
CA TYR A 5 -38.02 -6.29 5.63
C TYR A 5 -38.20 -6.74 4.19
N GLU A 6 -38.54 -5.79 3.31
CA GLU A 6 -38.50 -6.01 1.87
C GLU A 6 -37.05 -5.90 1.37
N PHE A 7 -36.67 -6.81 0.49
CA PHE A 7 -35.37 -6.78 -0.18
C PHE A 7 -35.38 -5.61 -1.17
N ASP A 8 -34.50 -4.63 -0.92
CA ASP A 8 -34.33 -3.45 -1.80
C ASP A 8 -33.21 -3.74 -2.81
N GLU A 9 -33.59 -4.00 -4.04
CA GLU A 9 -32.68 -4.34 -5.14
C GLU A 9 -31.82 -3.15 -5.53
N ASP A 10 -32.32 -1.93 -5.42
CA ASP A 10 -31.60 -0.70 -5.79
C ASP A 10 -30.52 -0.29 -4.78
N HIS A 11 -30.68 -0.69 -3.51
CA HIS A 11 -29.72 -0.41 -2.43
C HIS A 11 -28.92 -1.63 -1.98
N SER A 12 -29.10 -2.79 -2.63
CA SER A 12 -28.36 -4.02 -2.37
C SER A 12 -27.29 -4.23 -3.44
N SER A 13 -26.15 -4.79 -3.05
CA SER A 13 -25.09 -5.18 -3.98
C SER A 13 -24.60 -6.59 -3.70
N HIS A 14 -24.43 -7.36 -4.77
CA HIS A 14 -23.81 -8.67 -4.74
C HIS A 14 -22.78 -8.77 -5.84
N TYR A 15 -21.53 -9.01 -5.46
CA TYR A 15 -20.44 -9.13 -6.41
C TYR A 15 -19.55 -10.32 -6.08
N LYS A 16 -18.88 -10.84 -7.09
CA LYS A 16 -17.85 -11.87 -7.00
C LYS A 16 -16.50 -11.24 -7.27
N HIS A 17 -15.60 -11.31 -6.29
CA HIS A 17 -14.22 -10.88 -6.42
C HIS A 17 -13.32 -12.11 -6.44
N LEU A 18 -12.55 -12.25 -7.52
CA LEU A 18 -11.50 -13.26 -7.67
C LEU A 18 -10.16 -12.53 -7.69
N ASN A 19 -9.24 -13.01 -6.87
CA ASN A 19 -7.91 -12.47 -6.76
C ASN A 19 -6.91 -13.63 -6.89
N ASP A 20 -6.25 -13.71 -8.04
CA ASP A 20 -5.25 -14.72 -8.33
C ASP A 20 -3.86 -14.09 -8.28
N ILE A 21 -2.95 -14.68 -7.51
CA ILE A 21 -1.59 -14.20 -7.36
C ILE A 21 -0.61 -15.30 -7.76
N LEU A 22 0.21 -15.00 -8.77
CA LEU A 22 1.36 -15.80 -9.16
C LEU A 22 2.63 -15.09 -8.68
N ALA A 23 3.47 -15.77 -7.92
CA ALA A 23 4.69 -15.18 -7.36
C ALA A 23 5.91 -16.06 -7.63
N ALA A 24 7.03 -15.42 -7.94
CA ALA A 24 8.34 -16.03 -8.04
C ALA A 24 9.34 -15.26 -7.17
N TYR A 25 10.24 -15.99 -6.51
CA TYR A 25 11.26 -15.42 -5.62
C TYR A 25 12.63 -15.92 -6.00
N ALA A 26 13.61 -15.01 -6.02
CA ALA A 26 15.02 -15.34 -6.13
C ALA A 26 15.82 -14.62 -5.03
N GLY A 27 16.78 -15.29 -4.44
CA GLY A 27 17.61 -14.72 -3.38
C GLY A 27 19.04 -15.20 -3.46
N TYR A 28 19.95 -14.32 -3.05
CA TYR A 28 21.38 -14.60 -2.96
C TYR A 28 21.91 -14.13 -1.61
N SER A 29 22.69 -14.96 -0.96
CA SER A 29 23.33 -14.65 0.32
C SER A 29 24.84 -14.88 0.23
N LEU A 30 25.61 -13.92 0.72
CA LEU A 30 27.06 -13.98 0.76
C LEU A 30 27.54 -13.69 2.19
N LYS A 31 28.51 -14.48 2.64
CA LYS A 31 29.20 -14.23 3.90
C LYS A 31 30.71 -14.29 3.67
N VAL A 32 31.39 -13.18 3.94
CA VAL A 32 32.85 -13.06 3.80
C VAL A 32 33.41 -12.45 5.08
N LYS A 33 34.14 -13.23 5.86
CA LYS A 33 34.73 -12.81 7.13
C LYS A 33 33.66 -12.18 8.07
N LYS A 34 33.78 -10.90 8.35
CA LYS A 34 32.89 -10.14 9.25
C LYS A 34 31.69 -9.50 8.52
N LEU A 35 31.64 -9.61 7.19
CA LEU A 35 30.58 -9.07 6.36
C LEU A 35 29.62 -10.18 5.94
N SER A 36 28.34 -9.90 6.03
CA SER A 36 27.26 -10.72 5.48
C SER A 36 26.35 -9.85 4.64
N GLY A 37 25.92 -10.38 3.51
CA GLY A 37 24.99 -9.69 2.61
C GLY A 37 23.90 -10.63 2.15
N ARG A 38 22.72 -10.09 1.92
CA ARG A 38 21.60 -10.80 1.33
C ARG A 38 20.87 -9.88 0.36
N LEU A 39 20.62 -10.39 -0.82
CA LEU A 39 19.79 -9.77 -1.85
C LEU A 39 18.61 -10.68 -2.13
N GLY A 40 17.44 -10.11 -2.29
CA GLY A 40 16.25 -10.84 -2.66
C GLY A 40 15.42 -10.03 -3.64
N VAL A 41 14.75 -10.71 -4.54
CA VAL A 41 13.77 -10.14 -5.45
C VAL A 41 12.56 -11.06 -5.51
N ARG A 42 11.38 -10.50 -5.39
CA ARG A 42 10.11 -11.18 -5.57
C ARG A 42 9.35 -10.50 -6.69
N TYR A 43 8.93 -11.28 -7.65
CA TYR A 43 7.99 -10.87 -8.68
C TYR A 43 6.61 -11.40 -8.35
N GLU A 44 5.61 -10.56 -8.44
CA GLU A 44 4.21 -10.94 -8.26
C GLU A 44 3.37 -10.42 -9.43
N HIS A 45 2.65 -11.35 -10.05
CA HIS A 45 1.59 -11.04 -10.98
C HIS A 45 0.24 -11.30 -10.32
N THR A 46 -0.57 -10.25 -10.21
CA THR A 46 -1.86 -10.31 -9.53
C THR A 46 -2.98 -9.96 -10.51
N ILE A 47 -3.97 -10.82 -10.59
CA ILE A 47 -5.16 -10.62 -11.41
C ILE A 47 -6.34 -10.42 -10.48
N GLN A 48 -6.96 -9.25 -10.53
CA GLN A 48 -8.22 -8.95 -9.85
C GLN A 48 -9.35 -8.93 -10.87
N ASN A 49 -10.35 -9.78 -10.66
CA ASN A 49 -11.54 -9.85 -11.51
C ASN A 49 -12.79 -9.68 -10.65
N VAL A 50 -13.53 -8.64 -10.93
CA VAL A 50 -14.75 -8.29 -10.20
C VAL A 50 -15.94 -8.36 -11.13
N LYS A 51 -16.93 -9.17 -10.74
CA LYS A 51 -18.21 -9.29 -11.45
C LYS A 51 -19.34 -8.92 -10.49
N TYR A 52 -20.12 -7.93 -10.90
CA TYR A 52 -21.34 -7.55 -10.19
C TYR A 52 -22.50 -8.42 -10.69
N LEU A 53 -23.15 -9.10 -9.76
CA LEU A 53 -24.31 -9.94 -10.00
C LEU A 53 -25.60 -9.19 -9.72
N LEU A 54 -25.57 -8.25 -8.80
CA LEU A 54 -26.67 -7.39 -8.40
C LEU A 54 -26.12 -6.07 -7.86
N GLY A 55 -26.82 -4.96 -8.13
CA GLY A 55 -26.50 -3.65 -7.59
C GLY A 55 -25.61 -2.77 -8.47
N LYS A 56 -25.20 -1.65 -7.92
CA LYS A 56 -24.48 -0.59 -8.62
C LYS A 56 -22.98 -0.87 -8.64
N GLY A 57 -22.46 -1.23 -9.80
CA GLY A 57 -21.04 -1.43 -10.05
C GLY A 57 -20.79 -2.03 -11.43
N ASP A 58 -19.67 -1.70 -12.02
CA ASP A 58 -19.25 -2.21 -13.31
C ASP A 58 -18.31 -3.39 -13.14
N ASN A 59 -18.44 -4.38 -14.02
CA ASN A 59 -17.48 -5.46 -14.09
C ASN A 59 -16.14 -4.91 -14.56
N PHE A 60 -15.08 -5.26 -13.87
CA PHE A 60 -13.74 -4.86 -14.29
C PHE A 60 -12.71 -5.94 -13.97
N LYS A 61 -11.62 -5.90 -14.70
CA LYS A 61 -10.44 -6.72 -14.52
C LYS A 61 -9.22 -5.81 -14.42
N LYS A 62 -8.37 -6.05 -13.44
CA LYS A 62 -7.11 -5.33 -13.26
C LYS A 62 -5.99 -6.31 -13.00
N ASP A 63 -4.91 -6.15 -13.75
CA ASP A 63 -3.69 -6.91 -13.60
C ASP A 63 -2.61 -5.98 -12.99
N PHE A 64 -1.84 -6.51 -12.05
CA PHE A 64 -0.71 -5.81 -11.44
C PHE A 64 0.54 -6.65 -11.59
N ASP A 65 1.61 -6.01 -12.04
CA ASP A 65 2.95 -6.59 -12.11
C ASP A 65 3.85 -5.83 -11.12
N ASP A 66 4.28 -6.52 -10.08
CA ASP A 66 5.05 -5.91 -9.01
C ASP A 66 6.38 -6.63 -8.81
N VAL A 67 7.45 -5.86 -8.78
CA VAL A 67 8.79 -6.34 -8.42
C VAL A 67 9.15 -5.78 -7.05
N VAL A 68 9.41 -6.68 -6.10
CA VAL A 68 9.66 -6.34 -4.70
C VAL A 68 11.09 -6.73 -4.33
N PRO A 69 12.04 -5.79 -4.40
CA PRO A 69 13.41 -6.04 -3.98
C PRO A 69 13.58 -5.94 -2.47
N SER A 70 14.55 -6.67 -1.94
CA SER A 70 15.03 -6.55 -0.56
C SER A 70 16.54 -6.72 -0.52
N ALA A 71 17.20 -6.05 0.39
CA ALA A 71 18.63 -6.15 0.60
C ALA A 71 18.96 -5.98 2.08
N SER A 72 19.98 -6.69 2.56
CA SER A 72 20.53 -6.45 3.88
C SER A 72 22.04 -6.67 3.89
N ILE A 73 22.75 -5.86 4.65
CA ILE A 73 24.18 -5.96 4.91
C ILE A 73 24.38 -5.98 6.41
N GLY A 74 25.10 -6.96 6.91
CA GLY A 74 25.52 -7.07 8.30
C GLY A 74 27.03 -6.97 8.40
N TRP A 75 27.53 -6.19 9.34
CA TRP A 75 28.93 -6.06 9.65
C TRP A 75 29.18 -6.33 11.12
N LYS A 76 29.95 -7.39 11.40
CA LYS A 76 30.42 -7.71 12.74
C LYS A 76 31.64 -6.84 13.04
N LEU A 77 31.41 -5.74 13.75
CA LEU A 77 32.47 -4.76 14.09
C LEU A 77 33.46 -5.37 15.06
N THR A 78 32.95 -5.98 16.14
CA THR A 78 33.70 -6.74 17.15
C THR A 78 32.94 -8.04 17.47
N ASP A 79 33.46 -8.87 18.36
CA ASP A 79 32.74 -10.05 18.81
C ASP A 79 31.45 -9.71 19.59
N MET A 80 31.34 -8.49 20.09
CA MET A 80 30.23 -8.01 20.92
C MET A 80 29.35 -6.98 20.19
N SER A 81 29.75 -6.49 19.02
CA SER A 81 29.04 -5.41 18.33
C SER A 81 28.79 -5.72 16.85
N ASN A 82 27.59 -5.38 16.41
CA ASN A 82 27.12 -5.56 15.05
C ASN A 82 26.48 -4.29 14.52
N LEU A 83 26.72 -4.01 13.25
CA LEU A 83 26.01 -3.00 12.47
C LEU A 83 25.23 -3.69 11.36
N ARG A 84 23.97 -3.34 11.17
CA ARG A 84 23.14 -3.91 10.11
C ARG A 84 22.39 -2.79 9.38
N LEU A 85 22.45 -2.84 8.07
CA LEU A 85 21.67 -2.02 7.18
C LEU A 85 20.71 -2.91 6.39
N GLY A 86 19.45 -2.61 6.39
CA GLY A 86 18.41 -3.33 5.65
C GLY A 86 17.60 -2.38 4.78
N TYR A 87 17.23 -2.87 3.62
CA TYR A 87 16.25 -2.25 2.72
C TYR A 87 15.15 -3.25 2.41
N ASN A 88 13.92 -2.82 2.50
CA ASN A 88 12.78 -3.59 2.02
C ASN A 88 11.73 -2.68 1.38
N MET A 89 11.02 -3.23 0.45
CA MET A 89 9.86 -2.59 -0.19
C MET A 89 8.61 -3.36 0.20
N ARG A 90 7.53 -2.62 0.44
CA ARG A 90 6.18 -3.16 0.58
C ARG A 90 5.30 -2.60 -0.52
N ILE A 91 4.42 -3.43 -1.02
CA ILE A 91 3.40 -3.06 -1.99
C ILE A 91 2.03 -3.12 -1.33
N TYR A 92 1.20 -2.15 -1.65
CA TYR A 92 -0.20 -2.13 -1.30
C TYR A 92 -1.02 -1.97 -2.58
N ARG A 93 -1.81 -2.97 -2.92
CA ARG A 93 -2.68 -2.95 -4.09
C ARG A 93 -3.97 -2.22 -3.78
N PRO A 94 -4.45 -1.37 -4.69
CA PRO A 94 -5.72 -0.69 -4.50
C PRO A 94 -6.85 -1.72 -4.38
N GLY A 95 -7.72 -1.49 -3.41
CA GLY A 95 -8.94 -2.28 -3.25
C GLY A 95 -9.95 -2.01 -4.36
N ILE A 96 -10.95 -2.87 -4.48
CA ILE A 96 -12.00 -2.78 -5.50
C ILE A 96 -12.77 -1.45 -5.46
N TRP A 97 -12.87 -0.83 -4.30
CA TRP A 97 -13.53 0.47 -4.13
C TRP A 97 -12.82 1.61 -4.87
N TYR A 98 -11.49 1.57 -4.89
CA TYR A 98 -10.68 2.56 -5.59
C TYR A 98 -10.66 2.33 -7.11
N LEU A 99 -10.77 1.07 -7.53
CA LEU A 99 -10.66 0.64 -8.93
C LEU A 99 -11.99 0.65 -9.67
N ASN A 100 -13.12 0.55 -8.96
CA ASN A 100 -14.43 0.44 -9.58
C ASN A 100 -14.77 1.71 -10.38
N PRO A 101 -14.91 1.64 -11.71
CA PRO A 101 -15.20 2.79 -12.56
C PRO A 101 -16.65 3.29 -12.45
N TYR A 102 -17.48 2.64 -11.63
CA TYR A 102 -18.85 3.04 -11.44
C TYR A 102 -18.95 4.48 -10.95
N LEU A 103 -19.77 5.27 -11.66
CA LEU A 103 -20.07 6.65 -11.32
C LEU A 103 -21.18 6.69 -10.26
N ASN A 104 -20.89 7.13 -9.06
CA ASN A 104 -21.85 7.32 -8.00
C ASN A 104 -22.41 8.76 -8.04
N ASP A 105 -23.61 8.90 -8.56
CA ASP A 105 -24.38 10.13 -8.68
C ASP A 105 -25.56 10.20 -7.70
N SER A 106 -25.55 9.39 -6.66
CA SER A 106 -26.61 9.37 -5.61
C SER A 106 -26.79 10.74 -4.95
N ASN A 107 -25.73 11.52 -4.88
CA ASN A 107 -25.77 12.93 -4.52
C ASN A 107 -25.43 13.77 -5.76
N PRO A 108 -26.40 14.48 -6.35
CA PRO A 108 -26.18 15.22 -7.59
C PRO A 108 -25.19 16.38 -7.48
N THR A 109 -24.82 16.79 -6.26
CA THR A 109 -23.83 17.86 -6.01
C THR A 109 -22.45 17.33 -5.66
N ASN A 110 -22.33 16.03 -5.40
CA ASN A 110 -21.08 15.36 -5.03
C ASN A 110 -20.99 13.98 -5.71
N ILE A 111 -20.30 13.94 -6.81
CA ILE A 111 -20.17 12.77 -7.67
C ILE A 111 -18.83 12.12 -7.41
N THR A 112 -18.82 10.81 -7.22
CA THR A 112 -17.61 10.04 -6.96
C THR A 112 -17.44 8.91 -7.97
N GLN A 113 -16.21 8.67 -8.40
CA GLN A 113 -15.87 7.59 -9.32
C GLN A 113 -14.54 6.96 -8.94
N GLY A 114 -14.44 5.64 -8.95
CA GLY A 114 -13.18 4.94 -8.81
C GLY A 114 -12.31 5.10 -10.06
N ASN A 115 -11.02 4.78 -9.93
CA ASN A 115 -10.06 4.87 -11.02
C ASN A 115 -9.43 3.50 -11.31
N PRO A 116 -9.79 2.84 -12.42
CA PRO A 116 -9.23 1.53 -12.78
C PRO A 116 -7.75 1.60 -13.20
N ASN A 117 -7.21 2.80 -13.42
CA ASN A 117 -5.83 3.01 -13.82
C ASN A 117 -4.85 3.15 -12.65
N LEU A 118 -5.32 2.97 -11.40
CA LEU A 118 -4.45 3.00 -10.24
C LEU A 118 -3.42 1.87 -10.27
N ASP A 119 -2.21 2.21 -9.83
CA ASP A 119 -1.11 1.28 -9.61
C ASP A 119 -0.98 0.91 -8.12
N SER A 120 -0.25 -0.18 -7.86
CA SER A 120 0.12 -0.54 -6.50
C SER A 120 0.96 0.55 -5.85
N GLU A 121 0.64 0.91 -4.60
CA GLU A 121 1.51 1.78 -3.79
C GLU A 121 2.80 1.05 -3.44
N LYS A 122 3.92 1.73 -3.54
CA LYS A 122 5.25 1.20 -3.23
C LYS A 122 5.88 1.99 -2.10
N SER A 123 6.02 1.34 -0.96
CA SER A 123 6.65 1.91 0.23
C SER A 123 8.04 1.33 0.41
N HIS A 124 9.03 2.19 0.47
CA HIS A 124 10.44 1.85 0.66
C HIS A 124 10.84 2.10 2.10
N ALA A 125 11.56 1.16 2.72
CA ALA A 125 12.03 1.29 4.09
C ALA A 125 13.51 0.93 4.18
N PHE A 126 14.27 1.79 4.85
CA PHE A 126 15.66 1.60 5.23
C PHE A 126 15.75 1.48 6.74
N ASN A 127 16.46 0.48 7.23
CA ASN A 127 16.69 0.26 8.65
C ASN A 127 18.19 0.17 8.90
N LEU A 128 18.70 1.01 9.78
CA LEU A 128 20.07 0.93 10.27
C LEU A 128 20.01 0.57 11.75
N SER A 129 20.65 -0.52 12.14
CA SER A 129 20.70 -0.94 13.55
C SER A 129 22.14 -1.19 13.99
N TYR A 130 22.44 -0.73 15.19
CA TYR A 130 23.67 -0.98 15.89
C TYR A 130 23.38 -1.68 17.20
N SER A 131 24.07 -2.75 17.50
CA SER A 131 23.96 -3.47 18.77
C SER A 131 25.34 -3.74 19.35
N ASN A 132 25.47 -3.57 20.66
CA ASN A 132 26.64 -3.92 21.42
C ASN A 132 26.19 -4.62 22.71
N PHE A 133 26.67 -5.82 22.94
CA PHE A 133 26.34 -6.64 24.11
C PHE A 133 27.60 -7.00 24.87
N THR A 134 27.80 -6.39 26.03
CA THR A 134 28.83 -6.74 27.01
C THR A 134 28.19 -7.05 28.35
N GLN A 135 28.93 -7.65 29.27
CA GLN A 135 28.43 -7.92 30.63
C GLN A 135 28.03 -6.64 31.37
N LYS A 136 28.73 -5.53 31.10
CA LYS A 136 28.56 -4.24 31.80
C LYS A 136 27.68 -3.25 31.03
N PHE A 137 27.70 -3.33 29.70
CA PHE A 137 27.11 -2.31 28.86
C PHE A 137 26.40 -2.92 27.64
N ASN A 138 25.11 -2.69 27.55
CA ASN A 138 24.29 -3.14 26.42
C ASN A 138 23.68 -1.94 25.74
N VAL A 139 23.92 -1.83 24.44
CA VAL A 139 23.37 -0.76 23.59
C VAL A 139 22.66 -1.37 22.41
N ASN A 140 21.50 -0.85 22.12
CA ASN A 140 20.75 -1.17 20.90
C ASN A 140 20.18 0.14 20.34
N LEU A 141 20.65 0.54 19.17
CA LEU A 141 20.20 1.73 18.46
C LEU A 141 19.59 1.32 17.12
N SER A 142 18.47 1.91 16.77
CA SER A 142 17.78 1.63 15.52
C SER A 142 17.26 2.91 14.89
N LEU A 143 17.66 3.15 13.65
CA LEU A 143 17.17 4.24 12.81
C LEU A 143 16.37 3.62 11.66
N ARG A 144 15.15 4.11 11.47
CA ARG A 144 14.29 3.72 10.35
C ARG A 144 13.89 4.95 9.55
N TYR A 145 14.03 4.85 8.25
CA TYR A 145 13.51 5.81 7.30
C TYR A 145 12.63 5.10 6.27
N SER A 146 11.43 5.61 6.04
CA SER A 146 10.52 5.05 5.03
C SER A 146 9.85 6.15 4.23
N PHE A 147 9.58 5.88 2.96
CA PHE A 147 8.88 6.80 2.09
C PHE A 147 8.01 6.06 1.09
N THR A 148 6.94 6.73 0.67
CA THR A 148 6.05 6.32 -0.42
C THR A 148 5.83 7.53 -1.32
N ASN A 149 6.04 7.40 -2.63
CA ASN A 149 5.92 8.50 -3.59
C ASN A 149 4.66 8.42 -4.47
N ASN A 150 3.92 7.32 -4.39
CA ASN A 150 2.77 7.04 -5.22
C ASN A 150 1.57 6.53 -4.41
N SER A 151 1.39 7.06 -3.20
CA SER A 151 0.21 6.72 -2.40
C SER A 151 -1.07 7.19 -3.09
N ILE A 152 -2.13 6.39 -2.91
CA ILE A 152 -3.43 6.65 -3.49
C ILE A 152 -4.10 7.74 -2.66
N GLU A 153 -4.42 8.85 -3.32
CA GLU A 153 -5.09 9.99 -2.71
C GLU A 153 -6.38 10.29 -3.43
N GLN A 154 -7.37 10.74 -2.68
CA GLN A 154 -8.60 11.26 -3.26
C GLN A 154 -8.37 12.68 -3.77
N ILE A 155 -8.79 12.93 -5.00
CA ILE A 155 -8.80 14.25 -5.60
C ILE A 155 -10.22 14.67 -5.77
N SER A 156 -10.51 15.92 -5.41
CA SER A 156 -11.83 16.51 -5.58
C SER A 156 -11.71 17.85 -6.27
N GLU A 157 -12.45 18.03 -7.34
CA GLU A 157 -12.49 19.24 -8.14
C GLU A 157 -13.93 19.70 -8.37
N MET A 158 -14.14 21.02 -8.42
CA MET A 158 -15.41 21.58 -8.86
C MET A 158 -15.39 21.64 -10.38
N VAL A 159 -16.27 20.89 -11.01
CA VAL A 159 -16.40 20.84 -12.48
C VAL A 159 -17.86 20.96 -12.88
N PRO A 160 -18.15 21.53 -14.07
CA PRO A 160 -19.49 21.46 -14.63
C PRO A 160 -19.92 20.00 -14.79
N ASP A 161 -21.15 19.68 -14.41
CA ASP A 161 -21.67 18.31 -14.53
C ASP A 161 -21.69 17.80 -15.99
N THR A 162 -21.66 18.71 -16.96
CA THR A 162 -21.56 18.41 -18.39
C THR A 162 -20.20 17.85 -18.82
N GLU A 163 -19.16 18.04 -18.01
CA GLU A 163 -17.81 17.51 -18.28
C GLU A 163 -17.60 16.09 -17.71
N ILE A 164 -18.55 15.58 -16.94
CA ILE A 164 -18.47 14.25 -16.35
C ILE A 164 -19.09 13.22 -17.29
N GLU A 165 -18.24 12.35 -17.84
CA GLU A 165 -18.73 11.28 -18.72
C GLU A 165 -19.54 10.25 -17.92
N GLY A 166 -20.68 9.86 -18.48
CA GLY A 166 -21.54 8.82 -17.92
C GLY A 166 -22.66 9.30 -17.01
N LEU A 167 -22.77 10.60 -16.75
CA LEU A 167 -23.94 11.17 -16.09
C LEU A 167 -25.18 11.06 -16.98
N LYS A 168 -26.28 10.57 -16.41
CA LYS A 168 -27.55 10.41 -17.15
C LYS A 168 -28.27 11.74 -17.38
N GLU A 169 -28.14 12.65 -16.43
CA GLU A 169 -28.76 13.96 -16.46
C GLU A 169 -27.72 15.03 -16.11
N THR A 170 -27.66 16.07 -16.91
CA THR A 170 -26.76 17.20 -16.70
C THR A 170 -27.54 18.49 -16.62
N THR A 171 -27.16 19.38 -15.72
CA THR A 171 -27.83 20.66 -15.45
C THR A 171 -26.97 21.86 -15.85
N GLY A 172 -25.69 21.66 -16.19
CA GLY A 172 -24.72 22.70 -16.45
C GLY A 172 -24.22 23.40 -15.18
N LYS A 173 -24.53 22.89 -14.00
CA LYS A 173 -24.05 23.41 -12.73
C LYS A 173 -22.72 22.81 -12.34
N GLU A 174 -21.94 23.55 -11.56
CA GLU A 174 -20.75 23.03 -10.93
C GLU A 174 -21.11 22.05 -9.82
N VAL A 175 -20.44 20.90 -9.85
CA VAL A 175 -20.56 19.82 -8.86
C VAL A 175 -19.18 19.42 -8.37
N LEU A 176 -19.10 18.87 -7.17
CA LEU A 176 -17.86 18.31 -6.65
C LEU A 176 -17.67 16.91 -7.26
N TYR A 177 -16.64 16.77 -8.08
CA TYR A 177 -16.23 15.48 -8.63
C TYR A 177 -14.99 14.94 -7.90
N SER A 178 -15.10 13.74 -7.41
CA SER A 178 -14.03 13.08 -6.63
C SER A 178 -13.62 11.77 -7.26
N THR A 179 -12.31 11.59 -7.40
CA THR A 179 -11.69 10.34 -7.88
C THR A 179 -10.39 10.07 -7.14
N TYR A 180 -9.64 9.04 -7.54
CA TYR A 180 -8.40 8.62 -6.89
C TYR A 180 -7.23 8.64 -7.88
N GLN A 181 -6.04 9.02 -7.39
CA GLN A 181 -4.79 8.99 -8.16
C GLN A 181 -3.60 8.61 -7.28
N ASN A 182 -2.55 8.06 -7.90
CA ASN A 182 -1.28 7.73 -7.24
C ASN A 182 -0.35 8.95 -7.16
N ILE A 183 -0.71 9.96 -6.41
CA ILE A 183 0.02 11.25 -6.32
C ILE A 183 0.56 11.57 -4.93
N GLY A 184 0.14 10.81 -3.93
CA GLY A 184 0.52 11.06 -2.54
C GLY A 184 2.00 10.79 -2.27
N LYS A 185 2.58 11.58 -1.36
CA LYS A 185 3.95 11.45 -0.91
C LYS A 185 4.01 11.44 0.60
N THR A 186 4.52 10.36 1.18
CA THR A 186 4.72 10.24 2.62
C THR A 186 6.16 9.93 2.94
N LYS A 187 6.67 10.49 4.03
CA LYS A 187 8.02 10.24 4.55
C LYS A 187 7.95 10.12 6.06
N ASN A 188 8.56 9.08 6.59
CA ASN A 188 8.64 8.84 8.02
C ASN A 188 10.08 8.53 8.42
N ALA A 189 10.55 9.13 9.51
CA ALA A 189 11.82 8.81 10.13
C ALA A 189 11.59 8.54 11.61
N SER A 190 12.18 7.48 12.12
CA SER A 190 12.13 7.14 13.55
C SER A 190 13.49 6.70 14.04
N LEU A 191 13.84 7.14 15.24
CA LEU A 191 15.02 6.73 15.98
C LEU A 191 14.57 6.12 17.30
N SER A 192 15.04 4.91 17.60
CA SER A 192 14.83 4.25 18.88
C SER A 192 16.16 3.80 19.44
N GLY A 193 16.29 3.84 20.76
CA GLY A 193 17.50 3.44 21.45
C GLY A 193 17.19 2.80 22.79
N TYR A 194 17.99 1.79 23.13
CA TYR A 194 17.99 1.15 24.42
C TYR A 194 19.44 1.05 24.91
N ILE A 195 19.67 1.55 26.10
CA ILE A 195 20.97 1.51 26.76
C ILE A 195 20.77 0.97 28.18
N ASN A 196 21.49 -0.10 28.50
CA ASN A 196 21.54 -0.66 29.85
C ASN A 196 22.98 -0.73 30.32
N TRP A 197 23.22 -0.17 31.49
CA TRP A 197 24.52 -0.19 32.15
C TRP A 197 24.41 -0.85 33.50
N ASN A 198 25.13 -1.95 33.69
CA ASN A 198 25.23 -2.63 34.96
C ASN A 198 26.46 -2.07 35.73
N ALA A 199 26.18 -1.24 36.72
CA ALA A 199 27.23 -0.56 37.53
C ALA A 199 27.96 -1.48 38.53
N THR A 200 27.38 -2.67 38.81
CA THR A 200 27.95 -3.63 39.76
C THR A 200 28.59 -4.80 39.02
N SER A 201 29.87 -4.98 39.27
CA SER A 201 30.63 -6.19 38.90
C SER A 201 30.60 -7.19 40.03
#